data_d106ad68497d03c5d7bca5148a7bd582
#
_entry.id   d106ad68497d03c5d7bca5148a7bd582
#
_cell.length_a   1.000
_cell.length_b   1.000
_cell.length_c   1.000
_cell.angle_alpha   90.00
_cell.angle_beta   90.00
_cell.angle_gamma   90.00
#
_symmetry.space_group_name_H-M   'P 1'
#
loop_
_entity.id
_entity.type
_entity.pdbx_description
1 polymer ?
#
loop_
_entity_poly.entity_id
_entity_poly.type
_entity_poly.pdbx_seq_one_letter_code
_entity_poly.pdbx_strand_id
1 'polypeptide(L)'
;MVERIEKHGLQVDRKLADFIEGHAIVGTGVDVDAFWAGLSGIVHDLGPRNRALLEMREDIQEQIDQWHKANRGADAATYQAFLREIGYLVPTGPDFAIETTNVDPEIASIAGPQLVVPITNARFA
;
A
#
# COMPACT_ATOMS: atom_id res chain seq x y z
N MET A 1 -2.80 16.85 -27.70
CA MET A 1 -1.66 16.05 -27.20
C MET A 1 -1.27 16.64 -25.85
N VAL A 2 -1.07 15.79 -24.84
CA VAL A 2 -0.59 16.25 -23.54
C VAL A 2 0.90 16.52 -23.67
N GLU A 3 1.34 17.73 -23.37
CA GLU A 3 2.75 18.09 -23.38
C GLU A 3 3.43 17.50 -22.13
N ARG A 4 4.48 16.72 -22.35
CA ARG A 4 5.27 16.11 -21.25
C ARG A 4 6.67 16.70 -21.24
N ILE A 5 7.21 16.81 -20.05
CA ILE A 5 8.60 17.23 -19.81
C ILE A 5 9.31 16.14 -19.01
N GLU A 6 10.60 16.05 -19.20
CA GLU A 6 11.42 15.10 -18.45
C GLU A 6 11.84 15.70 -17.11
N LYS A 7 11.70 14.93 -16.04
CA LYS A 7 12.19 15.22 -14.69
C LYS A 7 12.82 13.95 -14.11
N HIS A 8 14.13 13.89 -13.98
CA HIS A 8 14.87 12.74 -13.44
C HIS A 8 14.45 11.38 -14.05
N GLY A 9 14.28 11.33 -15.39
CA GLY A 9 13.83 10.12 -16.09
C GLY A 9 12.33 9.87 -16.08
N LEU A 10 11.55 10.70 -15.37
CA LEU A 10 10.08 10.67 -15.42
C LEU A 10 9.55 11.53 -16.58
N GLN A 11 8.52 11.06 -17.26
CA GLN A 11 7.76 11.82 -18.26
C GLN A 11 6.54 12.46 -17.60
N VAL A 12 6.66 13.67 -17.12
CA VAL A 12 5.65 14.39 -16.33
C VAL A 12 4.81 15.30 -17.22
N ASP A 13 3.50 15.36 -16.99
CA ASP A 13 2.64 16.36 -17.61
C ASP A 13 3.13 17.77 -17.22
N ARG A 14 3.30 18.65 -18.23
CA ARG A 14 3.79 20.02 -17.99
C ARG A 14 2.95 20.77 -16.96
N LYS A 15 1.63 20.67 -17.04
CA LYS A 15 0.74 21.35 -16.10
C LYS A 15 0.93 20.87 -14.65
N LEU A 16 1.19 19.57 -14.48
CA LEU A 16 1.48 19.01 -13.16
C LEU A 16 2.83 19.54 -12.64
N ALA A 17 3.85 19.56 -13.48
CA ALA A 17 5.14 20.08 -13.09
C ALA A 17 5.08 21.56 -12.73
N ASP A 18 4.43 22.37 -13.55
CA ASP A 18 4.25 23.81 -13.31
C ASP A 18 3.48 24.06 -12.00
N PHE A 19 2.44 23.26 -11.72
CA PHE A 19 1.70 23.34 -10.47
C PHE A 19 2.57 22.98 -9.25
N ILE A 20 3.31 21.88 -9.33
CA ILE A 20 4.18 21.44 -8.22
C ILE A 20 5.25 22.49 -7.95
N GLU A 21 5.97 22.90 -8.98
CA GLU A 21 7.09 23.82 -8.84
C GLU A 21 6.66 25.25 -8.49
N GLY A 22 5.54 25.70 -9.05
CA GLY A 22 5.05 27.07 -8.87
C GLY A 22 4.13 27.29 -7.69
N HIS A 23 3.51 26.25 -7.17
CA HIS A 23 2.48 26.37 -6.12
C HIS A 23 2.66 25.39 -4.96
N ALA A 24 2.80 24.10 -5.23
CA ALA A 24 2.74 23.10 -4.17
C ALA A 24 3.98 23.12 -3.25
N ILE A 25 5.17 23.33 -3.81
CA ILE A 25 6.43 23.31 -3.05
C ILE A 25 6.77 24.69 -2.47
N VAL A 26 6.21 25.75 -3.04
CA VAL A 26 6.52 27.13 -2.62
C VAL A 26 6.24 27.32 -1.12
N GLY A 27 7.24 27.80 -0.38
CA GLY A 27 7.15 28.05 1.06
C GLY A 27 7.28 26.81 1.96
N THR A 28 7.44 25.61 1.41
CA THR A 28 7.61 24.37 2.21
C THR A 28 9.05 24.13 2.66
N GLY A 29 10.03 24.80 2.06
CA GLY A 29 11.45 24.54 2.28
C GLY A 29 11.97 23.31 1.53
N VAL A 30 11.14 22.63 0.72
CA VAL A 30 11.55 21.49 -0.11
C VAL A 30 12.21 22.02 -1.39
N ASP A 31 13.40 21.51 -1.69
CA ASP A 31 14.08 21.79 -2.95
C ASP A 31 13.39 21.08 -4.12
N VAL A 32 13.17 21.80 -5.21
CA VAL A 32 12.45 21.31 -6.40
C VAL A 32 13.15 20.11 -7.04
N ASP A 33 14.48 20.19 -7.17
CA ASP A 33 15.26 19.11 -7.80
C ASP A 33 15.27 17.84 -6.91
N ALA A 34 15.44 18.03 -5.60
CA ALA A 34 15.36 16.94 -4.64
C ALA A 34 13.97 16.27 -4.61
N PHE A 35 12.89 17.04 -4.78
CA PHE A 35 11.54 16.48 -4.92
C PHE A 35 11.44 15.54 -6.12
N TRP A 36 11.85 15.99 -7.30
CA TRP A 36 11.76 15.17 -8.51
C TRP A 36 12.70 13.98 -8.49
N ALA A 37 13.90 14.13 -7.94
CA ALA A 37 14.82 13.03 -7.74
C ALA A 37 14.23 11.96 -6.78
N GLY A 38 13.64 12.39 -5.67
CA GLY A 38 12.97 11.50 -4.71
C GLY A 38 11.77 10.78 -5.31
N LEU A 39 10.90 11.50 -6.04
CA LEU A 39 9.76 10.89 -6.73
C LEU A 39 10.22 9.87 -7.78
N SER A 40 11.26 10.21 -8.55
CA SER A 40 11.84 9.29 -9.53
C SER A 40 12.35 8.01 -8.86
N GLY A 41 13.08 8.13 -7.74
CA GLY A 41 13.53 6.99 -6.95
C GLY A 41 12.37 6.09 -6.54
N ILE A 42 11.32 6.65 -5.93
CA ILE A 42 10.12 5.91 -5.54
C ILE A 42 9.50 5.16 -6.73
N VAL A 43 9.31 5.84 -7.86
CA VAL A 43 8.69 5.23 -9.05
C VAL A 43 9.54 4.08 -9.62
N HIS A 44 10.85 4.29 -9.73
CA HIS A 44 11.75 3.31 -10.33
C HIS A 44 12.05 2.12 -9.39
N ASP A 45 12.09 2.34 -8.08
CA ASP A 45 12.35 1.29 -7.11
C ASP A 45 11.09 0.48 -6.78
N LEU A 46 9.96 1.15 -6.54
CA LEU A 46 8.73 0.49 -6.10
C LEU A 46 7.82 0.05 -7.26
N GLY A 47 7.90 0.73 -8.41
CA GLY A 47 7.09 0.38 -9.58
C GLY A 47 7.28 -1.06 -10.07
N PRO A 48 8.52 -1.56 -10.25
CA PRO A 48 8.76 -2.95 -10.60
C PRO A 48 8.27 -3.92 -9.54
N ARG A 49 8.50 -3.61 -8.26
CA ARG A 49 8.02 -4.42 -7.14
C ARG A 49 6.50 -4.51 -7.10
N ASN A 50 5.81 -3.41 -7.32
CA ASN A 50 4.35 -3.39 -7.39
C ASN A 50 3.83 -4.28 -8.53
N ARG A 51 4.45 -4.22 -9.72
CA ARG A 51 4.08 -5.10 -10.85
C ARG A 51 4.26 -6.58 -10.49
N ALA A 52 5.40 -6.94 -9.92
CA ALA A 52 5.66 -8.32 -9.50
C ALA A 52 4.65 -8.83 -8.45
N LEU A 53 4.22 -7.97 -7.53
CA LEU A 53 3.19 -8.32 -6.54
C LEU A 53 1.80 -8.48 -7.18
N LEU A 54 1.47 -7.70 -8.19
CA LEU A 54 0.23 -7.85 -8.95
C LEU A 54 0.22 -9.15 -9.77
N GLU A 55 1.33 -9.48 -10.42
CA GLU A 55 1.50 -10.76 -11.14
C GLU A 55 1.34 -11.94 -10.15
N MET A 56 2.03 -11.91 -9.02
CA MET A 56 1.90 -12.94 -7.98
C MET A 56 0.45 -13.10 -7.50
N ARG A 57 -0.26 -11.99 -7.32
CA ARG A 57 -1.68 -12.02 -6.93
C ARG A 57 -2.53 -12.73 -7.99
N GLU A 58 -2.29 -12.46 -9.26
CA GLU A 58 -3.03 -13.07 -10.36
C GLU A 58 -2.72 -14.56 -10.49
N ASP A 59 -1.46 -14.94 -10.34
CA ASP A 59 -1.04 -16.34 -10.32
C ASP A 59 -1.70 -17.15 -9.19
N ILE A 60 -1.75 -16.58 -7.98
CA ILE A 60 -2.43 -17.21 -6.83
C ILE A 60 -3.94 -17.32 -7.10
N GLN A 61 -4.56 -16.29 -7.66
CA GLN A 61 -5.97 -16.32 -8.01
C GLN A 61 -6.28 -17.42 -9.05
N GLU A 62 -5.44 -17.55 -10.07
CA GLU A 62 -5.61 -18.61 -11.07
C GLU A 62 -5.48 -20.00 -10.45
N GLN A 63 -4.51 -20.23 -9.58
CA GLN A 63 -4.36 -21.50 -8.86
C GLN A 63 -5.58 -21.83 -8.02
N ILE A 64 -6.14 -20.86 -7.28
CA ILE A 64 -7.35 -21.02 -6.48
C ILE A 64 -8.56 -21.36 -7.36
N ASP A 65 -8.72 -20.66 -8.48
CA ASP A 65 -9.82 -20.89 -9.41
C ASP A 65 -9.76 -22.30 -10.05
N GLN A 66 -8.56 -22.73 -10.43
CA GLN A 66 -8.33 -24.06 -10.97
C GLN A 66 -8.61 -25.13 -9.93
N TRP A 67 -8.13 -24.92 -8.70
CA TRP A 67 -8.38 -25.84 -7.59
C TRP A 67 -9.88 -26.03 -7.33
N HIS A 68 -10.66 -24.94 -7.26
CA HIS A 68 -12.10 -25.00 -7.05
C HIS A 68 -12.85 -25.67 -8.21
N LYS A 69 -12.39 -25.51 -9.44
CA LYS A 69 -12.97 -26.22 -10.58
C LYS A 69 -12.74 -27.72 -10.50
N ALA A 70 -11.56 -28.13 -10.04
CA ALA A 70 -11.18 -29.54 -9.91
C ALA A 70 -11.73 -30.25 -8.66
N ASN A 71 -11.93 -29.53 -7.56
CA ASN A 71 -12.25 -30.08 -6.24
C ASN A 71 -13.61 -29.62 -5.72
N ARG A 72 -14.66 -29.77 -6.54
CA ARG A 72 -16.03 -29.42 -6.15
C ARG A 72 -16.50 -30.27 -4.97
N GLY A 73 -16.87 -29.62 -3.86
CA GLY A 73 -17.33 -30.29 -2.65
C GLY A 73 -16.23 -30.76 -1.71
N ALA A 74 -14.99 -30.37 -1.91
CA ALA A 74 -13.91 -30.59 -0.94
C ALA A 74 -14.24 -29.94 0.42
N ASP A 75 -13.76 -30.55 1.49
CA ASP A 75 -13.91 -30.00 2.83
C ASP A 75 -12.95 -28.82 3.10
N ALA A 76 -13.23 -28.08 4.17
CA ALA A 76 -12.45 -26.90 4.54
C ALA A 76 -10.99 -27.23 4.90
N ALA A 77 -10.71 -28.40 5.46
CA ALA A 77 -9.36 -28.79 5.86
C ALA A 77 -8.48 -29.04 4.63
N THR A 78 -9.02 -29.73 3.62
CA THR A 78 -8.36 -29.96 2.34
C THR A 78 -8.06 -28.62 1.62
N TYR A 79 -9.02 -27.70 1.62
CA TYR A 79 -8.82 -26.37 1.03
C TYR A 79 -7.76 -25.57 1.77
N GLN A 80 -7.77 -25.56 3.10
CA GLN A 80 -6.73 -24.89 3.90
C GLN A 80 -5.32 -25.47 3.67
N ALA A 81 -5.21 -26.79 3.49
CA ALA A 81 -3.94 -27.42 3.16
C ALA A 81 -3.40 -26.91 1.83
N PHE A 82 -4.24 -26.86 0.80
CA PHE A 82 -3.89 -26.29 -0.49
C PHE A 82 -3.47 -24.81 -0.39
N LEU A 83 -4.21 -23.98 0.35
CA LEU A 83 -3.87 -22.56 0.54
C LEU A 83 -2.51 -22.36 1.24
N ARG A 84 -2.12 -23.29 2.12
CA ARG A 84 -0.77 -23.28 2.70
C ARG A 84 0.29 -23.72 1.70
N GLU A 85 0.00 -24.72 0.89
CA GLU A 85 0.91 -25.20 -0.15
C GLU A 85 1.28 -24.13 -1.16
N ILE A 86 0.31 -23.37 -1.65
CA ILE A 86 0.54 -22.26 -2.60
C ILE A 86 1.07 -20.97 -1.93
N GLY A 87 1.26 -20.96 -0.61
CA GLY A 87 1.76 -19.82 0.14
C GLY A 87 0.76 -18.68 0.37
N TYR A 88 -0.53 -18.90 0.09
CA TYR A 88 -1.59 -17.93 0.42
C TYR A 88 -1.79 -17.82 1.92
N LEU A 89 -1.86 -18.95 2.65
CA LEU A 89 -1.85 -18.99 4.09
C LEU A 89 -0.42 -19.17 4.60
N VAL A 90 0.11 -18.11 5.19
CA VAL A 90 1.44 -18.13 5.81
C VAL A 90 1.37 -18.57 7.27
N PRO A 91 2.44 -19.20 7.82
CA PRO A 91 2.51 -19.51 9.24
C PRO A 91 2.40 -18.24 10.10
N THR A 92 1.76 -18.37 11.25
CA THR A 92 1.78 -17.30 12.26
C THR A 92 3.22 -17.07 12.70
N GLY A 93 3.67 -15.83 12.63
CA GLY A 93 4.99 -15.44 13.11
C GLY A 93 5.12 -15.61 14.65
N PRO A 94 6.31 -15.37 15.20
CA PRO A 94 6.49 -15.32 16.64
C PRO A 94 5.66 -14.20 17.27
N ASP A 95 5.34 -14.36 18.54
CA ASP A 95 4.69 -13.30 19.31
C ASP A 95 5.58 -12.04 19.28
N PHE A 96 4.95 -10.89 19.12
CA PHE A 96 5.64 -9.60 19.14
C PHE A 96 4.92 -8.61 20.04
N ALA A 97 5.66 -7.67 20.58
CA ALA A 97 5.12 -6.51 21.28
C ALA A 97 5.32 -5.27 20.42
N ILE A 98 4.35 -4.38 20.45
CA ILE A 98 4.49 -3.07 19.82
C ILE A 98 5.37 -2.19 20.71
N GLU A 99 6.55 -1.84 20.19
CA GLU A 99 7.47 -0.93 20.86
C GLU A 99 7.32 0.46 20.23
N THR A 100 6.72 1.37 20.98
CA THR A 100 6.56 2.76 20.57
C THR A 100 7.25 3.69 21.56
N THR A 101 7.85 4.78 21.05
CA THR A 101 8.45 5.84 21.85
C THR A 101 7.83 7.18 21.47
N ASN A 102 7.80 8.11 22.42
CA ASN A 102 7.27 9.47 22.19
C ASN A 102 5.79 9.50 21.73
N VAL A 103 4.99 8.59 22.22
CA VAL A 103 3.54 8.56 21.97
C VAL A 103 2.84 9.44 23.00
N ASP A 104 1.90 10.25 22.53
CA ASP A 104 1.10 11.10 23.39
C ASP A 104 0.33 10.27 24.42
N PRO A 105 0.25 10.73 25.70
CA PRO A 105 -0.43 9.98 26.77
C PRO A 105 -1.88 9.64 26.44
N GLU A 106 -2.56 10.49 25.68
CA GLU A 106 -3.92 10.28 25.22
C GLU A 106 -4.05 9.03 24.32
N ILE A 107 -3.00 8.72 23.54
CA ILE A 107 -2.98 7.55 22.67
C ILE A 107 -2.49 6.32 23.42
N ALA A 108 -1.47 6.49 24.29
CA ALA A 108 -0.81 5.37 24.97
C ALA A 108 -1.57 4.85 26.18
N SER A 109 -2.34 5.72 26.88
CA SER A 109 -2.90 5.43 28.21
C SER A 109 -4.42 5.51 28.29
N ILE A 110 -5.08 6.12 27.31
CA ILE A 110 -6.53 6.27 27.30
C ILE A 110 -7.16 5.16 26.44
N ALA A 111 -8.25 4.56 26.92
CA ALA A 111 -8.95 3.50 26.20
C ALA A 111 -9.42 3.99 24.81
N GLY A 112 -9.03 3.26 23.77
CA GLY A 112 -9.23 3.62 22.37
C GLY A 112 -10.66 3.96 21.94
N PRO A 113 -11.73 3.38 22.49
CA PRO A 113 -13.10 3.73 22.12
C PRO A 113 -13.49 5.20 22.33
N GLN A 114 -12.78 5.93 23.17
CA GLN A 114 -13.04 7.34 23.44
C GLN A 114 -12.51 8.28 22.33
N LEU A 115 -11.65 7.78 21.46
CA LEU A 115 -10.90 8.62 20.50
C LEU A 115 -11.35 8.46 19.04
N VAL A 116 -12.21 7.49 18.74
CA VAL A 116 -12.23 6.94 17.37
C VAL A 116 -13.55 7.14 16.64
N VAL A 117 -14.61 7.63 17.27
CA VAL A 117 -15.88 7.76 16.55
C VAL A 117 -16.15 9.20 16.15
N PRO A 118 -16.03 9.55 14.86
CA PRO A 118 -16.54 10.83 14.37
C PRO A 118 -18.05 10.81 14.51
N ILE A 119 -18.57 11.39 15.59
CA ILE A 119 -20.03 11.52 15.86
C ILE A 119 -20.79 12.27 14.76
N THR A 120 -20.09 12.89 13.83
CA THR A 120 -20.66 13.55 12.66
C THR A 120 -21.11 12.57 11.57
N ASN A 121 -20.77 11.29 11.69
CA ASN A 121 -21.17 10.27 10.74
C ASN A 121 -21.88 9.12 11.47
N ALA A 122 -23.20 9.04 11.32
CA ALA A 122 -24.06 8.05 11.96
C ALA A 122 -23.69 6.58 11.71
N ARG A 123 -22.80 6.30 10.75
CA ARG A 123 -22.27 4.94 10.53
C ARG A 123 -21.28 4.50 11.59
N PHE A 124 -20.71 5.43 12.33
CA PHE A 124 -19.69 5.16 13.32
C PHE A 124 -20.19 5.34 14.76
N ALA A 125 -21.45 5.75 14.92
CA ALA A 125 -22.09 5.92 16.23
C ALA A 125 -22.78 4.63 16.70
#